data_ef01047dbaa09b3192caea5fd5ce7a28
#
_entry.id   ef01047dbaa09b3192caea5fd5ce7a28
#
_cell.length_a   1.000
_cell.length_b   1.000
_cell.length_c   1.000
_cell.angle_alpha   90.00
_cell.angle_beta   90.00
_cell.angle_gamma   90.00
#
_symmetry.space_group_name_H-M   'P 1'
#
loop_
_entity.id
_entity.type
_entity.pdbx_description
1 polymer ?
#
loop_
_entity_poly.entity_id
_entity_poly.type
_entity_poly.pdbx_seq_one_letter_code
_entity_poly.pdbx_strand_id
1 'polypeptide(L)'
;MKKMRLFSIFRHLIGVMALGVFSPWACASSSLPIDVEKSLTARQINREQLAVNVVDLDRSETILAWQADKSVVPASSVKIVTTLAALETLGPAFQWKTGFYHDGTIQKGVLKGNLYFVGGGDPRYVAEHLWRDVHTLKAMGFRQITGDIVVDRSLFATSQASAAIDGQNHRPYNLGADAALFNFNSVVIRFIPDERAGIAHVSALPLQTGIQLPKTVPLAAGWCSGWRSQLRADVSNPLKPTFKGTFVKGCGERQLTYVVSDREAYLSRSFSAQMKEAGIVWKGKVKSGLKTAKANMLFESASDDLATTVRLTNKFSNNILARHLFLSLALPQKASGVDYVDARAVMNRWLVDKVGIAPHVITVDNGSGLSRESQVTAGAMTKVLAYGARSPWSHEWISSFPIAGLDGTMKRRPMLEGSAHMKTGLLSGVKTMAGIVQASGGRRYAVFASLEGKNASQGDAVLDAILHWIASQN
;
A
#
# COMPACT_ATOMS: atom_id res chain seq x y z
N MET A 1 -2.93 -49.30 -77.79
CA MET A 1 -2.37 -50.68 -77.63
C MET A 1 -1.86 -50.88 -76.23
N LYS A 2 -2.38 -52.02 -75.57
CA LYS A 2 -1.76 -52.77 -74.43
C LYS A 2 -1.51 -51.99 -73.12
N LYS A 3 -1.85 -52.42 -71.92
CA LYS A 3 -2.60 -53.59 -71.41
C LYS A 3 -2.88 -53.25 -69.93
N MET A 4 -4.08 -53.53 -69.50
CA MET A 4 -4.51 -53.70 -68.11
C MET A 4 -3.68 -54.77 -67.37
N ARG A 5 -3.35 -54.50 -66.09
CA ARG A 5 -3.27 -55.54 -65.08
C ARG A 5 -3.82 -55.05 -63.73
N LEU A 6 -4.91 -55.69 -63.36
CA LEU A 6 -5.46 -55.73 -62.02
C LEU A 6 -4.43 -56.33 -61.03
N PHE A 7 -4.31 -55.79 -59.82
CA PHE A 7 -3.94 -56.59 -58.65
C PHE A 7 -4.78 -56.16 -57.43
N SER A 8 -5.23 -57.20 -56.84
CA SER A 8 -6.23 -57.44 -55.82
C SER A 8 -5.90 -56.86 -54.45
N ILE A 9 -6.95 -56.46 -53.81
CA ILE A 9 -7.20 -55.95 -52.44
C ILE A 9 -6.77 -56.96 -51.39
N PHE A 10 -6.09 -56.51 -50.35
CA PHE A 10 -6.19 -57.08 -49.01
C PHE A 10 -6.39 -55.99 -47.98
N ARG A 11 -7.63 -55.83 -47.46
CA ARG A 11 -7.99 -54.98 -46.34
C ARG A 11 -7.55 -55.69 -45.05
N HIS A 12 -6.57 -55.08 -44.34
CA HIS A 12 -6.35 -55.32 -42.91
C HIS A 12 -7.00 -54.19 -42.12
N LEU A 13 -8.12 -54.48 -41.46
CA LEU A 13 -8.69 -53.67 -40.38
C LEU A 13 -7.74 -53.79 -39.17
N ILE A 14 -6.99 -52.75 -38.87
CA ILE A 14 -6.34 -52.57 -37.58
C ILE A 14 -7.30 -51.69 -36.73
N GLY A 15 -8.00 -52.34 -35.80
CA GLY A 15 -8.77 -51.67 -34.77
C GLY A 15 -7.85 -50.93 -33.82
N VAL A 16 -7.81 -49.60 -33.91
CA VAL A 16 -7.15 -48.76 -32.90
C VAL A 16 -8.12 -48.63 -31.71
N MET A 17 -7.87 -49.44 -30.68
CA MET A 17 -8.47 -49.21 -29.35
C MET A 17 -7.90 -47.91 -28.79
N ALA A 18 -8.65 -46.81 -28.88
CA ALA A 18 -8.35 -45.59 -28.16
C ALA A 18 -8.59 -45.84 -26.66
N LEU A 19 -7.52 -46.12 -25.94
CA LEU A 19 -7.51 -46.04 -24.47
C LEU A 19 -7.68 -44.56 -24.12
N GLY A 20 -8.92 -44.15 -23.84
CA GLY A 20 -9.23 -42.87 -23.22
C GLY A 20 -8.59 -42.82 -21.86
N VAL A 21 -7.49 -42.09 -21.74
CA VAL A 21 -6.94 -41.69 -20.45
C VAL A 21 -7.93 -40.72 -19.85
N PHE A 22 -8.85 -41.21 -19.04
CA PHE A 22 -9.64 -40.41 -18.14
C PHE A 22 -8.68 -39.81 -17.09
N SER A 23 -8.17 -38.63 -17.30
CA SER A 23 -7.63 -37.84 -16.20
C SER A 23 -8.77 -37.56 -15.24
N PRO A 24 -8.69 -37.99 -13.98
CA PRO A 24 -9.70 -37.60 -13.00
C PRO A 24 -9.55 -36.09 -12.82
N TRP A 25 -10.49 -35.33 -13.32
CA TRP A 25 -10.67 -33.93 -12.93
C TRP A 25 -10.92 -33.95 -11.43
N ALA A 26 -9.95 -33.50 -10.65
CA ALA A 26 -10.17 -33.26 -9.24
C ALA A 26 -11.25 -32.16 -9.14
N CYS A 27 -12.48 -32.56 -8.84
CA CYS A 27 -13.56 -31.63 -8.56
C CYS A 27 -13.16 -30.85 -7.32
N ALA A 28 -13.09 -29.53 -7.44
CA ALA A 28 -12.98 -28.64 -6.29
C ALA A 28 -14.01 -29.02 -5.24
N SER A 29 -13.60 -29.12 -3.97
CA SER A 29 -14.57 -29.36 -2.90
C SER A 29 -15.55 -28.21 -2.85
N SER A 30 -16.84 -28.51 -3.00
CA SER A 30 -17.95 -27.57 -2.83
C SER A 30 -18.42 -27.49 -1.37
N SER A 31 -17.81 -28.25 -0.47
CA SER A 31 -18.06 -28.22 0.97
C SER A 31 -16.90 -27.53 1.70
N LEU A 32 -17.27 -26.73 2.72
CA LEU A 32 -16.28 -26.10 3.58
C LEU A 32 -15.59 -27.15 4.49
N PRO A 33 -14.28 -26.96 4.81
CA PRO A 33 -13.60 -27.79 5.81
C PRO A 33 -14.34 -27.70 7.16
N ILE A 34 -14.38 -28.82 7.89
CA ILE A 34 -15.17 -28.94 9.13
C ILE A 34 -14.77 -27.89 10.19
N ASP A 35 -13.49 -27.53 10.29
CA ASP A 35 -13.04 -26.54 11.26
C ASP A 35 -13.39 -25.10 10.85
N VAL A 36 -13.55 -24.85 9.57
CA VAL A 36 -14.09 -23.59 9.05
C VAL A 36 -15.58 -23.46 9.42
N GLU A 37 -16.38 -24.52 9.20
CA GLU A 37 -17.79 -24.58 9.59
C GLU A 37 -17.98 -24.37 11.11
N LYS A 38 -17.17 -25.05 11.95
CA LYS A 38 -17.19 -24.86 13.40
C LYS A 38 -16.87 -23.41 13.77
N SER A 39 -15.87 -22.80 13.12
CA SER A 39 -15.46 -21.42 13.39
C SER A 39 -16.55 -20.42 13.00
N LEU A 40 -17.21 -20.61 11.86
CA LEU A 40 -18.35 -19.80 11.41
C LEU A 40 -19.48 -19.84 12.46
N THR A 41 -19.85 -21.03 12.90
CA THR A 41 -20.90 -21.24 13.92
C THR A 41 -20.54 -20.57 15.25
N ALA A 42 -19.32 -20.77 15.73
CA ALA A 42 -18.84 -20.19 17.00
C ALA A 42 -18.79 -18.65 17.00
N ARG A 43 -18.65 -18.02 15.83
CA ARG A 43 -18.65 -16.57 15.66
C ARG A 43 -19.98 -16.01 15.19
N GLN A 44 -21.02 -16.84 15.07
CA GLN A 44 -22.34 -16.44 14.58
C GLN A 44 -22.24 -15.72 13.22
N ILE A 45 -21.41 -16.26 12.34
CA ILE A 45 -21.23 -15.80 10.96
C ILE A 45 -21.91 -16.82 10.05
N ASN A 46 -22.83 -16.35 9.23
CA ASN A 46 -23.52 -17.20 8.26
C ASN A 46 -22.54 -17.65 7.17
N ARG A 47 -22.66 -18.90 6.71
CA ARG A 47 -21.82 -19.45 5.63
C ARG A 47 -21.94 -18.68 4.32
N GLU A 48 -23.09 -18.05 4.06
CA GLU A 48 -23.35 -17.19 2.89
C GLU A 48 -22.56 -15.86 2.95
N GLN A 49 -22.02 -15.50 4.10
CA GLN A 49 -21.15 -14.34 4.27
C GLN A 49 -19.71 -14.62 3.86
N LEU A 50 -19.32 -15.89 3.71
CA LEU A 50 -17.99 -16.30 3.30
C LEU A 50 -17.93 -16.52 1.79
N ALA A 51 -16.94 -15.92 1.12
CA ALA A 51 -16.48 -16.30 -0.20
C ALA A 51 -15.01 -16.72 -0.10
N VAL A 52 -14.65 -17.89 -0.59
CA VAL A 52 -13.26 -18.39 -0.54
C VAL A 52 -12.91 -19.19 -1.78
N ASN A 53 -11.69 -19.01 -2.27
CA ASN A 53 -11.10 -19.85 -3.28
C ASN A 53 -9.65 -20.19 -2.91
N VAL A 54 -9.26 -21.45 -3.12
CA VAL A 54 -7.89 -21.96 -2.86
C VAL A 54 -7.42 -22.75 -4.07
N VAL A 55 -6.24 -22.39 -4.59
CA VAL A 55 -5.64 -22.99 -5.77
C VAL A 55 -4.26 -23.53 -5.40
N ASP A 56 -4.01 -24.80 -5.71
CA ASP A 56 -2.67 -25.39 -5.69
C ASP A 56 -1.86 -24.78 -6.86
N LEU A 57 -0.81 -24.03 -6.53
CA LEU A 57 0.02 -23.33 -7.53
C LEU A 57 0.91 -24.27 -8.33
N ASP A 58 1.28 -25.42 -7.75
CA ASP A 58 2.18 -26.38 -8.35
C ASP A 58 1.43 -27.29 -9.34
N ARG A 59 0.14 -27.62 -9.05
CA ARG A 59 -0.74 -28.41 -9.92
C ARG A 59 -1.68 -27.56 -10.78
N SER A 60 -1.85 -26.29 -10.45
CA SER A 60 -2.84 -25.40 -11.08
C SER A 60 -4.29 -25.87 -10.89
N GLU A 61 -4.59 -26.51 -9.77
CA GLU A 61 -5.87 -27.09 -9.43
C GLU A 61 -6.58 -26.30 -8.32
N THR A 62 -7.87 -26.08 -8.46
CA THR A 62 -8.70 -25.52 -7.38
C THR A 62 -9.06 -26.62 -6.40
N ILE A 63 -8.63 -26.49 -5.14
CA ILE A 63 -8.91 -27.48 -4.09
C ILE A 63 -10.09 -27.10 -3.20
N LEU A 64 -10.45 -25.83 -3.16
CA LEU A 64 -11.64 -25.31 -2.46
C LEU A 64 -12.23 -24.14 -3.25
N ALA A 65 -13.52 -24.20 -3.55
CA ALA A 65 -14.30 -23.10 -4.14
C ALA A 65 -15.63 -23.00 -3.43
N TRP A 66 -15.81 -21.94 -2.61
CA TRP A 66 -17.06 -21.64 -1.95
C TRP A 66 -17.47 -20.20 -2.29
N GLN A 67 -18.61 -20.05 -2.97
CA GLN A 67 -19.05 -18.75 -3.52
C GLN A 67 -17.93 -18.02 -4.28
N ALA A 68 -17.09 -18.75 -5.01
CA ALA A 68 -15.87 -18.24 -5.61
C ALA A 68 -16.12 -17.15 -6.66
N ASP A 69 -17.31 -17.15 -7.29
CA ASP A 69 -17.74 -16.17 -8.30
C ASP A 69 -18.59 -15.03 -7.74
N LYS A 70 -18.88 -15.05 -6.43
CA LYS A 70 -19.59 -13.95 -5.76
C LYS A 70 -18.76 -12.71 -5.76
N SER A 71 -19.33 -11.59 -6.21
CA SER A 71 -18.71 -10.27 -6.11
C SER A 71 -18.66 -9.81 -4.65
N VAL A 72 -17.48 -9.43 -4.18
CA VAL A 72 -17.22 -8.99 -2.81
C VAL A 72 -16.32 -7.78 -2.77
N VAL A 73 -16.39 -6.99 -1.69
CA VAL A 73 -15.49 -5.85 -1.46
C VAL A 73 -14.13 -6.38 -0.97
N PRO A 74 -13.02 -6.15 -1.71
CA PRO A 74 -11.72 -6.69 -1.33
C PRO A 74 -11.08 -5.99 -0.14
N ALA A 75 -11.56 -4.83 0.26
CA ALA A 75 -10.85 -3.96 1.19
C ALA A 75 -9.35 -3.85 0.82
N SER A 76 -8.45 -3.78 1.79
CA SER A 76 -7.02 -3.62 1.50
C SER A 76 -6.34 -4.83 0.85
N SER A 77 -7.01 -5.97 0.64
CA SER A 77 -6.42 -7.07 -0.12
C SER A 77 -6.27 -6.76 -1.61
N VAL A 78 -7.01 -5.77 -2.16
CA VAL A 78 -6.82 -5.29 -3.53
C VAL A 78 -5.43 -4.69 -3.78
N LYS A 79 -4.70 -4.30 -2.74
CA LYS A 79 -3.32 -3.82 -2.88
C LYS A 79 -2.39 -4.84 -3.54
N ILE A 80 -2.70 -6.13 -3.43
CA ILE A 80 -2.01 -7.21 -4.16
C ILE A 80 -2.08 -6.94 -5.67
N VAL A 81 -3.27 -6.63 -6.17
CA VAL A 81 -3.50 -6.33 -7.60
C VAL A 81 -2.75 -5.06 -7.99
N THR A 82 -2.90 -3.99 -7.18
CA THR A 82 -2.25 -2.68 -7.43
C THR A 82 -0.73 -2.81 -7.49
N THR A 83 -0.13 -3.55 -6.55
CA THR A 83 1.33 -3.66 -6.45
C THR A 83 1.93 -4.55 -7.53
N LEU A 84 1.22 -5.61 -7.95
CA LEU A 84 1.66 -6.44 -9.07
C LEU A 84 1.61 -5.67 -10.38
N ALA A 85 0.49 -4.99 -10.65
CA ALA A 85 0.35 -4.16 -11.84
C ALA A 85 1.42 -3.06 -11.90
N ALA A 86 1.77 -2.45 -10.75
CA ALA A 86 2.83 -1.45 -10.70
C ALA A 86 4.21 -2.03 -11.02
N LEU A 87 4.56 -3.19 -10.44
CA LEU A 87 5.83 -3.86 -10.75
C LEU A 87 5.94 -4.24 -12.24
N GLU A 88 4.86 -4.71 -12.85
CA GLU A 88 4.87 -5.10 -14.27
C GLU A 88 4.83 -3.91 -15.23
N THR A 89 4.22 -2.80 -14.83
CA THR A 89 4.10 -1.62 -15.70
C THR A 89 5.34 -0.73 -15.64
N LEU A 90 5.95 -0.59 -14.46
CA LEU A 90 7.02 0.37 -14.21
C LEU A 90 8.38 -0.31 -13.99
N GLY A 91 8.40 -1.57 -13.59
CA GLY A 91 9.60 -2.30 -13.17
C GLY A 91 10.02 -2.01 -11.72
N PRO A 92 10.70 -2.96 -11.04
CA PRO A 92 11.05 -2.84 -9.61
C PRO A 92 12.03 -1.71 -9.30
N ALA A 93 12.87 -1.34 -10.25
CA ALA A 93 13.87 -0.27 -10.10
C ALA A 93 13.34 1.14 -10.43
N PHE A 94 12.04 1.27 -10.76
CA PHE A 94 11.45 2.58 -11.02
C PHE A 94 11.57 3.50 -9.79
N GLN A 95 11.92 4.76 -10.04
CA GLN A 95 12.02 5.81 -9.02
C GLN A 95 11.23 7.04 -9.46
N TRP A 96 10.51 7.67 -8.54
CA TRP A 96 9.91 8.98 -8.76
C TRP A 96 10.98 10.07 -8.67
N LYS A 97 10.83 11.13 -9.44
CA LYS A 97 11.79 12.24 -9.53
C LYS A 97 11.16 13.52 -9.05
N THR A 98 11.59 14.04 -7.91
CA THR A 98 11.21 15.38 -7.43
C THR A 98 12.21 16.39 -7.94
N GLY A 99 11.75 17.38 -8.70
CA GLY A 99 12.61 18.36 -9.35
C GLY A 99 12.78 19.64 -8.56
N PHE A 100 14.00 20.16 -8.51
CA PHE A 100 14.33 21.47 -7.97
C PHE A 100 14.78 22.41 -9.09
N TYR A 101 14.10 23.56 -9.24
CA TYR A 101 14.39 24.54 -10.30
C TYR A 101 14.40 25.94 -9.74
N HIS A 102 14.90 26.93 -10.51
CA HIS A 102 14.84 28.35 -10.17
C HIS A 102 14.50 29.22 -11.39
N ASP A 103 13.92 30.40 -11.15
CA ASP A 103 13.58 31.35 -12.21
C ASP A 103 14.43 32.64 -12.16
N GLY A 104 15.38 32.73 -11.24
CA GLY A 104 16.19 33.92 -11.02
C GLY A 104 17.66 33.75 -11.35
N THR A 105 18.45 34.73 -10.95
CA THR A 105 19.91 34.73 -11.10
C THR A 105 20.58 34.26 -9.80
N ILE A 106 21.66 33.51 -9.94
CA ILE A 106 22.47 33.04 -8.81
C ILE A 106 23.81 33.77 -8.83
N GLN A 107 24.10 34.56 -7.81
CA GLN A 107 25.36 35.28 -7.65
C GLN A 107 25.90 35.10 -6.22
N LYS A 108 27.16 34.65 -6.09
CA LYS A 108 27.84 34.43 -4.81
C LYS A 108 27.00 33.62 -3.81
N GLY A 109 26.27 32.61 -4.29
CA GLY A 109 25.39 31.75 -3.48
C GLY A 109 24.05 32.38 -3.09
N VAL A 110 23.67 33.52 -3.66
CA VAL A 110 22.38 34.16 -3.46
C VAL A 110 21.52 33.94 -4.69
N LEU A 111 20.39 33.24 -4.55
CA LEU A 111 19.34 33.15 -5.56
C LEU A 111 18.42 34.38 -5.42
N LYS A 112 18.46 35.25 -6.44
CA LYS A 112 17.49 36.35 -6.62
C LYS A 112 16.33 35.88 -7.50
N GLY A 113 15.35 35.23 -6.93
CA GLY A 113 14.22 34.59 -7.58
C GLY A 113 13.62 33.49 -6.75
N ASN A 114 12.66 32.77 -7.32
CA ASN A 114 11.98 31.68 -6.67
C ASN A 114 12.73 30.36 -6.83
N LEU A 115 12.54 29.48 -5.84
CA LEU A 115 12.86 28.07 -5.93
C LEU A 115 11.57 27.30 -6.25
N TYR A 116 11.61 26.42 -7.23
CA TYR A 116 10.50 25.54 -7.54
C TYR A 116 10.77 24.15 -6.97
N PHE A 117 9.79 23.60 -6.28
CA PHE A 117 9.69 22.24 -5.82
C PHE A 117 8.63 21.52 -6.66
N VAL A 118 9.06 20.76 -7.65
CA VAL A 118 8.20 20.09 -8.61
C VAL A 118 7.99 18.65 -8.17
N GLY A 119 6.78 18.34 -7.73
CA GLY A 119 6.44 17.03 -7.23
C GLY A 119 6.42 15.97 -8.33
N GLY A 120 7.22 14.94 -8.18
CA GLY A 120 7.30 13.79 -9.09
C GLY A 120 6.34 12.66 -8.74
N GLY A 121 5.43 12.84 -7.78
CA GLY A 121 4.52 11.78 -7.34
C GLY A 121 5.14 10.81 -6.35
N ASP A 122 6.32 11.11 -5.80
CA ASP A 122 6.96 10.29 -4.78
C ASP A 122 6.02 10.09 -3.58
N PRO A 123 5.56 8.85 -3.32
CA PRO A 123 4.64 8.58 -2.23
C PRO A 123 5.29 8.68 -0.86
N ARG A 124 6.63 8.78 -0.81
CA ARG A 124 7.42 8.73 0.41
C ARG A 124 8.50 9.82 0.46
N TYR A 125 8.23 10.99 -0.12
CA TYR A 125 9.10 12.15 0.09
C TYR A 125 8.97 12.62 1.55
N VAL A 126 9.81 12.04 2.43
CA VAL A 126 9.78 12.24 3.89
C VAL A 126 10.84 13.26 4.35
N ALA A 127 10.90 13.50 5.66
CA ALA A 127 11.79 14.52 6.24
C ALA A 127 13.26 14.32 5.89
N GLU A 128 13.72 13.07 5.80
CA GLU A 128 15.09 12.70 5.43
C GLU A 128 15.41 13.10 3.99
N HIS A 129 14.44 13.00 3.06
CA HIS A 129 14.62 13.47 1.68
C HIS A 129 14.75 15.00 1.64
N LEU A 130 13.85 15.73 2.35
CA LEU A 130 13.93 17.18 2.44
C LEU A 130 15.25 17.65 3.05
N TRP A 131 15.72 16.99 4.11
CA TRP A 131 17.02 17.24 4.71
C TRP A 131 18.15 17.08 3.70
N ARG A 132 18.21 15.93 3.00
CA ARG A 132 19.19 15.65 1.97
C ARG A 132 19.18 16.72 0.87
N ASP A 133 18.01 17.10 0.40
CA ASP A 133 17.88 18.01 -0.73
C ASP A 133 18.21 19.45 -0.35
N VAL A 134 17.89 19.90 0.87
CA VAL A 134 18.36 21.19 1.39
C VAL A 134 19.88 21.21 1.59
N HIS A 135 20.47 20.09 2.03
CA HIS A 135 21.93 19.97 2.12
C HIS A 135 22.59 19.90 0.76
N THR A 136 21.92 19.37 -0.27
CA THR A 136 22.37 19.44 -1.67
C THR A 136 22.43 20.91 -2.13
N LEU A 137 21.41 21.72 -1.87
CA LEU A 137 21.45 23.16 -2.14
C LEU A 137 22.64 23.82 -1.42
N LYS A 138 22.87 23.47 -0.16
CA LYS A 138 24.04 23.99 0.60
C LYS A 138 25.36 23.59 -0.05
N ALA A 139 25.51 22.33 -0.45
CA ALA A 139 26.71 21.82 -1.11
C ALA A 139 26.96 22.49 -2.48
N MET A 140 25.87 22.87 -3.20
CA MET A 140 25.95 23.68 -4.42
C MET A 140 26.35 25.14 -4.17
N GLY A 141 26.55 25.53 -2.90
CA GLY A 141 27.01 26.87 -2.51
C GLY A 141 25.89 27.88 -2.22
N PHE A 142 24.63 27.45 -2.13
CA PHE A 142 23.53 28.33 -1.77
C PHE A 142 23.69 28.82 -0.32
N ARG A 143 23.59 30.15 -0.14
CA ARG A 143 23.63 30.85 1.16
C ARG A 143 22.33 31.57 1.47
N GLN A 144 21.61 31.97 0.42
CA GLN A 144 20.35 32.71 0.56
C GLN A 144 19.45 32.47 -0.65
N ILE A 145 18.13 32.38 -0.39
CA ILE A 145 17.05 32.43 -1.37
C ILE A 145 16.17 33.61 -1.04
N THR A 146 15.97 34.56 -1.97
CA THR A 146 15.23 35.80 -1.71
C THR A 146 13.75 35.69 -2.04
N GLY A 147 13.38 34.80 -2.97
CA GLY A 147 12.00 34.56 -3.40
C GLY A 147 11.28 33.48 -2.60
N ASP A 148 10.15 33.08 -3.13
CA ASP A 148 9.30 32.04 -2.57
C ASP A 148 9.73 30.62 -3.01
N ILE A 149 9.20 29.62 -2.32
CA ILE A 149 9.23 28.23 -2.81
C ILE A 149 7.88 27.94 -3.46
N VAL A 150 7.88 27.75 -4.77
CA VAL A 150 6.71 27.44 -5.57
C VAL A 150 6.58 25.93 -5.70
N VAL A 151 5.47 25.38 -5.20
CA VAL A 151 5.22 23.93 -5.22
C VAL A 151 4.33 23.59 -6.40
N ASP A 152 4.87 22.85 -7.35
CA ASP A 152 4.17 22.36 -8.52
C ASP A 152 3.67 20.93 -8.29
N ARG A 153 2.34 20.76 -8.35
CA ARG A 153 1.64 19.49 -8.14
C ARG A 153 0.99 18.97 -9.41
N SER A 154 1.29 19.56 -10.56
CA SER A 154 0.59 19.32 -11.82
C SER A 154 0.71 17.90 -12.38
N LEU A 155 1.62 17.08 -11.85
CA LEU A 155 1.73 15.68 -12.27
C LEU A 155 0.43 14.92 -12.04
N PHE A 156 -0.24 15.12 -10.90
CA PHE A 156 -1.55 14.54 -10.64
C PHE A 156 -2.64 15.61 -10.78
N ALA A 157 -3.69 15.34 -11.56
CA ALA A 157 -4.83 16.26 -11.74
C ALA A 157 -5.64 16.45 -10.47
N THR A 158 -5.47 15.54 -9.51
CA THR A 158 -6.29 15.50 -8.32
C THR A 158 -5.48 15.79 -7.07
N SER A 159 -5.65 16.97 -6.54
CA SER A 159 -5.54 17.21 -5.10
C SER A 159 -6.78 16.66 -4.36
N GLN A 160 -7.51 15.72 -4.93
CA GLN A 160 -8.74 15.22 -4.33
C GLN A 160 -8.39 14.43 -3.07
N ALA A 161 -8.59 15.11 -1.94
CA ALA A 161 -8.91 14.40 -0.73
C ALA A 161 -10.08 13.47 -1.06
N SER A 162 -9.85 12.15 -1.15
CA SER A 162 -10.97 11.23 -1.21
C SER A 162 -11.79 11.49 0.05
N ALA A 163 -13.10 11.69 -0.10
CA ALA A 163 -13.97 11.85 1.06
C ALA A 163 -13.66 10.68 2.01
N ALA A 164 -13.39 10.98 3.29
CA ALA A 164 -13.09 9.94 4.26
C ALA A 164 -14.31 9.03 4.38
N ILE A 165 -14.15 7.74 4.06
CA ILE A 165 -15.23 6.75 4.10
C ILE A 165 -15.86 6.67 5.50
N ASP A 166 -15.06 6.97 6.53
CA ASP A 166 -15.45 6.94 7.94
C ASP A 166 -15.66 8.32 8.56
N GLY A 167 -15.66 9.39 7.75
CA GLY A 167 -15.80 10.78 8.21
C GLY A 167 -14.60 11.32 9.00
N GLN A 168 -13.49 10.55 9.12
CA GLN A 168 -12.33 10.93 9.93
C GLN A 168 -11.20 11.54 9.09
N ASN A 169 -11.42 12.73 8.55
CA ASN A 169 -10.47 13.43 7.65
C ASN A 169 -9.09 13.69 8.29
N HIS A 170 -9.01 13.73 9.63
CA HIS A 170 -7.76 13.94 10.36
C HIS A 170 -6.87 12.67 10.45
N ARG A 171 -7.35 11.53 10.00
CA ARG A 171 -6.58 10.29 10.03
C ARG A 171 -5.65 10.18 8.81
N PRO A 172 -4.36 9.82 9.01
CA PRO A 172 -3.39 9.71 7.91
C PRO A 172 -3.85 8.78 6.78
N TYR A 173 -4.55 7.69 7.07
CA TYR A 173 -4.99 6.72 6.07
C TYR A 173 -6.06 7.24 5.11
N ASN A 174 -6.71 8.38 5.43
CA ASN A 174 -7.70 9.04 4.56
C ASN A 174 -7.10 10.09 3.62
N LEU A 175 -5.81 10.42 3.74
CA LEU A 175 -5.18 11.38 2.85
C LEU A 175 -5.25 10.92 1.39
N GLY A 176 -5.59 11.86 0.50
CA GLY A 176 -5.51 11.67 -0.95
C GLY A 176 -4.06 11.64 -1.44
N ALA A 177 -3.88 11.19 -2.68
CA ALA A 177 -2.59 11.32 -3.36
C ALA A 177 -2.30 12.79 -3.68
N ASP A 178 -1.02 13.15 -3.66
CA ASP A 178 -0.53 14.50 -3.96
C ASP A 178 0.85 14.36 -4.64
N ALA A 179 1.03 14.95 -5.82
CA ALA A 179 2.28 14.81 -6.55
C ALA A 179 3.49 15.37 -5.77
N ALA A 180 3.28 16.35 -4.92
CA ALA A 180 4.29 16.95 -4.03
C ALA A 180 3.98 16.64 -2.55
N LEU A 181 3.56 15.42 -2.25
CA LEU A 181 3.30 14.99 -0.88
C LEU A 181 4.59 15.06 -0.06
N PHE A 182 4.54 15.74 1.08
CA PHE A 182 5.65 15.76 2.03
C PHE A 182 5.25 15.08 3.35
N ASN A 183 6.04 14.09 3.76
CA ASN A 183 5.98 13.43 5.07
C ASN A 183 4.55 13.05 5.49
N PHE A 184 3.73 12.59 4.53
CA PHE A 184 2.32 12.23 4.74
C PHE A 184 1.48 13.37 5.38
N ASN A 185 1.88 14.62 5.22
CA ASN A 185 1.32 15.78 5.93
C ASN A 185 1.17 15.55 7.44
N SER A 186 2.07 14.80 8.04
CA SER A 186 1.90 14.31 9.41
C SER A 186 3.04 14.75 10.32
N VAL A 187 2.69 15.00 11.58
CA VAL A 187 3.66 15.18 12.67
C VAL A 187 3.56 13.98 13.59
N VAL A 188 4.71 13.42 13.93
CA VAL A 188 4.84 12.32 14.90
C VAL A 188 5.38 12.89 16.20
N ILE A 189 4.57 12.85 17.24
CA ILE A 189 5.00 13.17 18.60
C ILE A 189 5.48 11.88 19.27
N ARG A 190 6.68 11.92 19.81
CA ARG A 190 7.29 10.80 20.55
C ARG A 190 7.29 11.10 22.03
N PHE A 191 6.94 10.08 22.82
CA PHE A 191 7.00 10.06 24.27
C PHE A 191 8.03 9.02 24.70
N ILE A 192 9.13 9.48 25.29
CA ILE A 192 10.25 8.64 25.73
C ILE A 192 10.31 8.71 27.25
N PRO A 193 9.92 7.64 27.98
CA PRO A 193 9.88 7.67 29.43
C PRO A 193 11.29 7.70 30.05
N ASP A 194 11.47 8.58 31.03
CA ASP A 194 12.54 8.57 32.00
C ASP A 194 11.95 8.23 33.37
N GLU A 195 12.01 6.96 33.72
CA GLU A 195 11.39 6.47 34.95
C GLU A 195 12.07 6.99 36.21
N ARG A 196 13.37 7.33 36.15
CA ARG A 196 14.12 7.90 37.27
C ARG A 196 13.68 9.32 37.58
N ALA A 197 13.47 10.13 36.52
CA ALA A 197 12.99 11.47 36.66
C ALA A 197 11.45 11.56 36.86
N GLY A 198 10.70 10.47 36.71
CA GLY A 198 9.24 10.47 36.82
C GLY A 198 8.52 11.21 35.68
N ILE A 199 9.16 11.36 34.53
CA ILE A 199 8.66 12.08 33.37
C ILE A 199 8.80 11.28 32.06
N ALA A 200 8.05 11.65 31.03
CA ALA A 200 8.38 11.27 29.66
C ALA A 200 8.81 12.52 28.87
N HIS A 201 9.95 12.45 28.19
CA HIS A 201 10.39 13.46 27.26
C HIS A 201 9.49 13.47 26.04
N VAL A 202 9.19 14.67 25.51
CA VAL A 202 8.31 14.87 24.36
C VAL A 202 9.09 15.53 23.24
N SER A 203 9.04 14.95 22.06
CA SER A 203 9.63 15.50 20.84
C SER A 203 8.68 15.36 19.66
N ALA A 204 8.86 16.16 18.62
CA ALA A 204 8.07 16.07 17.39
C ALA A 204 8.97 16.01 16.15
N LEU A 205 8.58 15.18 15.19
CA LEU A 205 9.21 15.07 13.87
C LEU A 205 8.14 15.14 12.77
N PRO A 206 8.47 15.76 11.62
CA PRO A 206 9.72 16.45 11.29
C PRO A 206 9.88 17.75 12.07
N LEU A 207 11.11 18.28 12.09
CA LEU A 207 11.37 19.61 12.65
C LEU A 207 10.58 20.66 11.86
N GLN A 208 9.91 21.55 12.58
CA GLN A 208 9.15 22.67 12.03
C GLN A 208 9.38 23.94 12.84
N THR A 209 9.52 25.05 12.16
CA THR A 209 9.57 26.34 12.84
C THR A 209 8.22 26.67 13.49
N GLY A 210 8.25 27.24 14.70
CA GLY A 210 7.06 27.74 15.38
C GLY A 210 6.24 26.72 16.16
N ILE A 211 6.59 25.43 16.18
CA ILE A 211 5.93 24.45 17.07
C ILE A 211 6.28 24.75 18.53
N GLN A 212 5.25 24.92 19.35
CA GLN A 212 5.33 25.05 20.80
C GLN A 212 4.91 23.72 21.45
N LEU A 213 5.87 22.87 21.74
CA LEU A 213 5.64 21.55 22.31
C LEU A 213 6.09 21.52 23.77
N PRO A 214 5.28 21.00 24.72
CA PRO A 214 5.76 20.70 26.07
C PRO A 214 6.97 19.77 25.99
N LYS A 215 8.02 20.07 26.73
CA LYS A 215 9.26 19.26 26.73
C LYS A 215 9.08 17.92 27.43
N THR A 216 8.16 17.86 28.41
CA THR A 216 7.92 16.68 29.23
C THR A 216 6.46 16.56 29.62
N VAL A 217 6.05 15.32 29.97
CA VAL A 217 4.77 15.01 30.63
C VAL A 217 5.05 14.10 31.84
N PRO A 218 4.27 14.17 32.94
CA PRO A 218 4.50 13.35 34.12
C PRO A 218 4.16 11.87 33.86
N LEU A 219 4.84 10.97 34.55
CA LEU A 219 4.55 9.53 34.55
C LEU A 219 3.61 9.17 35.70
N ALA A 220 2.76 8.16 35.47
CA ALA A 220 1.98 7.51 36.53
C ALA A 220 1.77 6.02 36.18
N ALA A 221 1.33 5.25 37.19
CA ALA A 221 0.91 3.86 36.98
C ALA A 221 -0.31 3.78 36.03
N GLY A 222 -0.43 2.66 35.31
CA GLY A 222 -1.55 2.41 34.40
C GLY A 222 -1.29 1.25 33.46
N TRP A 223 -2.27 0.98 32.57
CA TRP A 223 -2.20 -0.07 31.57
C TRP A 223 -1.76 0.49 30.22
N CYS A 224 -0.75 -0.12 29.60
CA CYS A 224 -0.21 0.35 28.33
C CYS A 224 -1.23 0.33 27.19
N SER A 225 -2.21 -0.55 27.21
CA SER A 225 -3.31 -0.56 26.23
C SER A 225 -4.16 0.72 26.27
N GLY A 226 -4.24 1.38 27.45
CA GLY A 226 -5.02 2.60 27.69
C GLY A 226 -4.19 3.90 27.72
N TRP A 227 -2.91 3.90 27.35
CA TRP A 227 -2.05 5.06 27.52
C TRP A 227 -2.60 6.34 26.88
N ARG A 228 -3.31 6.23 25.72
CA ARG A 228 -3.92 7.38 25.03
C ARG A 228 -5.12 7.97 25.74
N SER A 229 -5.86 7.19 26.52
CA SER A 229 -6.96 7.69 27.35
C SER A 229 -6.45 8.33 28.65
N GLN A 230 -5.31 7.84 29.17
CA GLN A 230 -4.66 8.39 30.35
C GLN A 230 -3.89 9.69 30.03
N LEU A 231 -3.20 9.75 28.89
CA LEU A 231 -2.58 10.98 28.36
C LEU A 231 -3.38 11.48 27.15
N ARG A 232 -4.35 12.36 27.41
CA ARG A 232 -5.20 12.93 26.35
C ARG A 232 -4.46 14.05 25.63
N ALA A 233 -4.26 13.88 24.33
CA ALA A 233 -3.67 14.88 23.47
C ALA A 233 -4.75 15.73 22.81
N ASP A 234 -4.56 17.05 22.80
CA ASP A 234 -5.28 17.98 21.95
C ASP A 234 -4.31 18.50 20.88
N VAL A 235 -4.59 18.17 19.62
CA VAL A 235 -3.83 18.54 18.43
C VAL A 235 -4.66 19.40 17.47
N SER A 236 -5.75 19.99 17.94
CA SER A 236 -6.62 20.89 17.16
C SER A 236 -5.84 22.11 16.66
N ASN A 237 -4.91 22.62 17.48
CA ASN A 237 -3.89 23.54 17.01
C ASN A 237 -2.59 22.78 16.71
N PRO A 238 -2.23 22.54 15.44
CA PRO A 238 -1.05 21.75 15.09
C PRO A 238 0.28 22.40 15.48
N LEU A 239 0.29 23.71 15.79
CA LEU A 239 1.47 24.42 16.26
C LEU A 239 1.62 24.43 17.78
N LYS A 240 0.56 24.11 18.50
CA LYS A 240 0.56 24.08 19.97
C LYS A 240 -0.17 22.84 20.50
N PRO A 241 0.38 21.64 20.24
CA PRO A 241 -0.16 20.42 20.84
C PRO A 241 -0.11 20.51 22.37
N THR A 242 -1.19 20.10 23.02
CA THR A 242 -1.26 20.05 24.48
C THR A 242 -1.61 18.66 24.97
N PHE A 243 -1.19 18.34 26.21
CA PHE A 243 -1.41 17.04 26.81
C PHE A 243 -2.01 17.21 28.21
N LYS A 244 -3.10 16.49 28.51
CA LYS A 244 -3.75 16.46 29.81
C LYS A 244 -3.68 15.05 30.40
N GLY A 245 -3.27 14.95 31.66
CA GLY A 245 -3.08 13.66 32.35
C GLY A 245 -1.62 13.25 32.42
N THR A 246 -1.38 11.93 32.48
CA THR A 246 -0.05 11.36 32.71
C THR A 246 0.27 10.29 31.67
N PHE A 247 1.55 10.14 31.33
CA PHE A 247 1.99 9.02 30.51
C PHE A 247 2.17 7.77 31.37
N VAL A 248 1.89 6.59 30.82
CA VAL A 248 1.91 5.33 31.59
C VAL A 248 3.34 4.83 31.76
N LYS A 249 3.76 4.66 33.02
CA LYS A 249 5.05 4.09 33.40
C LYS A 249 5.18 2.65 32.87
N GLY A 250 6.38 2.27 32.42
CA GLY A 250 6.65 0.93 31.91
C GLY A 250 6.15 0.62 30.51
N CYS A 251 5.51 1.59 29.81
CA CYS A 251 5.04 1.36 28.44
C CYS A 251 6.15 1.43 27.35
N GLY A 252 7.36 1.84 27.73
CA GLY A 252 8.40 2.16 26.76
C GLY A 252 8.02 3.35 25.87
N GLU A 253 8.76 3.56 24.79
CA GLU A 253 8.45 4.62 23.83
C GLU A 253 7.08 4.42 23.17
N ARG A 254 6.34 5.53 23.02
CA ARG A 254 5.07 5.58 22.28
C ARG A 254 5.04 6.77 21.35
N GLN A 255 4.22 6.65 20.33
CA GLN A 255 4.08 7.68 19.30
C GLN A 255 2.60 8.03 19.09
N LEU A 256 2.36 9.34 18.88
CA LEU A 256 1.10 9.90 18.44
C LEU A 256 1.32 10.61 17.11
N THR A 257 0.62 10.19 16.06
CA THR A 257 0.68 10.83 14.75
C THR A 257 -0.61 11.61 14.51
N TYR A 258 -0.49 12.84 14.04
CA TYR A 258 -1.60 13.65 13.57
C TYR A 258 -1.31 14.29 12.23
N VAL A 259 -2.37 14.54 11.45
CA VAL A 259 -2.29 15.19 10.14
C VAL A 259 -2.42 16.70 10.29
N VAL A 260 -1.64 17.43 9.52
CA VAL A 260 -1.75 18.88 9.35
C VAL A 260 -2.50 19.14 8.03
N SER A 261 -3.65 19.80 8.12
CA SER A 261 -4.51 20.05 6.96
C SER A 261 -3.96 21.11 6.00
N ASP A 262 -3.32 22.15 6.54
CA ASP A 262 -2.67 23.19 5.74
C ASP A 262 -1.31 22.72 5.24
N ARG A 263 -1.30 22.18 4.02
CA ARG A 263 -0.12 21.58 3.37
C ARG A 263 0.98 22.61 3.09
N GLU A 264 0.60 23.78 2.64
CA GLU A 264 1.53 24.86 2.31
C GLU A 264 2.24 25.39 3.57
N ALA A 265 1.49 25.67 4.61
CA ALA A 265 2.05 26.09 5.88
C ALA A 265 2.91 24.99 6.53
N TYR A 266 2.49 23.72 6.42
CA TYR A 266 3.27 22.59 6.92
C TYR A 266 4.62 22.48 6.21
N LEU A 267 4.62 22.50 4.88
CA LEU A 267 5.83 22.42 4.07
C LEU A 267 6.72 23.66 4.27
N SER A 268 6.13 24.86 4.36
CA SER A 268 6.84 26.12 4.62
C SER A 268 7.62 26.08 5.93
N ARG A 269 7.00 25.60 7.00
CA ARG A 269 7.66 25.45 8.31
C ARG A 269 8.77 24.41 8.29
N SER A 270 8.60 23.34 7.54
CA SER A 270 9.60 22.29 7.38
C SER A 270 10.80 22.78 6.57
N PHE A 271 10.58 23.45 5.44
CA PHE A 271 11.67 24.09 4.67
C PHE A 271 12.41 25.13 5.52
N SER A 272 11.67 25.97 6.24
CA SER A 272 12.27 27.00 7.10
C SER A 272 13.17 26.38 8.18
N ALA A 273 12.74 25.28 8.81
CA ALA A 273 13.53 24.57 9.81
C ALA A 273 14.81 23.98 9.19
N GLN A 274 14.68 23.29 8.06
CA GLN A 274 15.81 22.65 7.38
C GLN A 274 16.81 23.66 6.80
N MET A 275 16.31 24.74 6.18
CA MET A 275 17.19 25.81 5.65
C MET A 275 17.96 26.51 6.76
N LYS A 276 17.30 26.78 7.91
CA LYS A 276 17.95 27.34 9.08
C LYS A 276 19.06 26.43 9.61
N GLU A 277 18.80 25.14 9.69
CA GLU A 277 19.78 24.11 10.12
C GLU A 277 20.98 24.05 9.17
N ALA A 278 20.73 24.07 7.86
CA ALA A 278 21.77 24.09 6.83
C ALA A 278 22.52 25.43 6.73
N GLY A 279 22.08 26.49 7.43
CA GLY A 279 22.65 27.84 7.36
C GLY A 279 22.33 28.56 6.04
N ILE A 280 21.19 28.25 5.41
CA ILE A 280 20.66 28.98 4.25
C ILE A 280 19.61 29.98 4.71
N VAL A 281 19.81 31.26 4.40
CA VAL A 281 18.87 32.34 4.74
C VAL A 281 17.68 32.28 3.78
N TRP A 282 16.48 32.07 4.32
CA TRP A 282 15.24 32.11 3.56
C TRP A 282 14.12 32.75 4.39
N LYS A 283 13.45 33.77 3.83
CA LYS A 283 12.34 34.50 4.46
C LYS A 283 11.08 34.51 3.60
N GLY A 284 11.07 33.78 2.51
CA GLY A 284 9.94 33.62 1.62
C GLY A 284 8.82 32.75 2.21
N LYS A 285 7.84 32.44 1.38
CA LYS A 285 6.69 31.58 1.70
C LYS A 285 6.68 30.37 0.75
N VAL A 286 6.07 29.28 1.17
CA VAL A 286 5.64 28.23 0.24
C VAL A 286 4.30 28.66 -0.34
N LYS A 287 4.16 28.52 -1.66
CA LYS A 287 2.90 28.74 -2.38
C LYS A 287 2.71 27.69 -3.47
N SER A 288 1.47 27.30 -3.73
CA SER A 288 1.15 26.45 -4.89
C SER A 288 1.28 27.26 -6.19
N GLY A 289 1.78 26.61 -7.23
CA GLY A 289 1.89 27.22 -8.55
C GLY A 289 2.57 26.27 -9.55
N LEU A 290 2.48 26.58 -10.82
CA LEU A 290 3.16 25.81 -11.87
C LEU A 290 4.60 26.28 -12.03
N LYS A 291 5.50 25.36 -12.31
CA LYS A 291 6.86 25.68 -12.74
C LYS A 291 6.80 26.44 -14.07
N THR A 292 7.44 27.58 -14.15
CA THR A 292 7.51 28.34 -15.40
C THR A 292 8.38 27.64 -16.44
N ALA A 293 8.07 27.83 -17.71
CA ALA A 293 8.87 27.27 -18.82
C ALA A 293 10.33 27.77 -18.83
N LYS A 294 10.57 28.95 -18.24
CA LYS A 294 11.91 29.57 -18.15
C LYS A 294 12.72 29.13 -16.94
N ALA A 295 12.15 28.30 -16.06
CA ALA A 295 12.86 27.85 -14.88
C ALA A 295 13.96 26.87 -15.25
N ASN A 296 15.17 27.12 -14.72
CA ASN A 296 16.34 26.28 -14.91
C ASN A 296 16.42 25.19 -13.86
N MET A 297 16.75 23.98 -14.26
CA MET A 297 16.93 22.85 -13.33
C MET A 297 18.19 23.07 -12.49
N LEU A 298 18.07 22.80 -11.18
CA LEU A 298 19.20 22.67 -10.26
C LEU A 298 19.61 21.21 -10.13
N PHE A 299 18.68 20.36 -9.73
CA PHE A 299 18.84 18.91 -9.63
C PHE A 299 17.48 18.20 -9.52
N GLU A 300 17.53 16.90 -9.66
CA GLU A 300 16.42 15.99 -9.37
C GLU A 300 16.79 15.12 -8.16
N SER A 301 15.81 14.94 -7.26
CA SER A 301 15.88 14.08 -6.10
C SER A 301 15.13 12.79 -6.40
N ALA A 302 15.85 11.66 -6.44
CA ALA A 302 15.25 10.36 -6.65
C ALA A 302 14.67 9.80 -5.33
N SER A 303 13.51 9.17 -5.43
CA SER A 303 12.87 8.41 -4.34
C SER A 303 13.59 7.08 -4.05
N ASP A 304 13.10 6.35 -3.04
CA ASP A 304 13.33 4.90 -2.99
C ASP A 304 12.78 4.24 -4.26
N ASP A 305 13.25 3.03 -4.55
CA ASP A 305 12.76 2.26 -5.69
C ASP A 305 11.32 1.73 -5.46
N LEU A 306 10.70 1.30 -6.56
CA LEU A 306 9.35 0.76 -6.54
C LEU A 306 9.23 -0.50 -5.67
N ALA A 307 10.22 -1.39 -5.69
CA ALA A 307 10.20 -2.63 -4.90
C ALA A 307 10.14 -2.32 -3.39
N THR A 308 10.92 -1.36 -2.91
CA THR A 308 10.85 -0.86 -1.53
C THR A 308 9.48 -0.27 -1.22
N THR A 309 8.92 0.54 -2.11
CA THR A 309 7.60 1.15 -1.94
C THR A 309 6.49 0.10 -1.92
N VAL A 310 6.56 -0.92 -2.78
CA VAL A 310 5.64 -2.07 -2.79
C VAL A 310 5.69 -2.83 -1.47
N ARG A 311 6.90 -3.08 -0.95
CA ARG A 311 7.08 -3.73 0.36
C ARG A 311 6.39 -2.96 1.48
N LEU A 312 6.60 -1.66 1.57
CA LEU A 312 5.98 -0.81 2.59
C LEU A 312 4.45 -0.73 2.42
N THR A 313 3.98 -0.69 1.16
CA THR A 313 2.54 -0.69 0.84
C THR A 313 1.85 -1.93 1.37
N ASN A 314 2.40 -3.11 1.12
CA ASN A 314 1.78 -4.38 1.50
C ASN A 314 1.98 -4.71 2.98
N LYS A 315 3.22 -4.62 3.52
CA LYS A 315 3.55 -4.92 4.93
C LYS A 315 2.70 -4.10 5.91
N PHE A 316 2.56 -2.80 5.67
CA PHE A 316 1.85 -1.89 6.57
C PHE A 316 0.45 -1.50 6.08
N SER A 317 0.02 -2.07 4.95
CA SER A 317 -1.28 -1.77 4.34
C SER A 317 -1.50 -0.26 4.09
N ASN A 318 -0.44 0.45 3.68
CA ASN A 318 -0.44 1.90 3.54
C ASN A 318 -1.31 2.34 2.35
N ASN A 319 -2.37 3.11 2.63
CA ASN A 319 -3.32 3.56 1.61
C ASN A 319 -2.75 4.67 0.73
N ILE A 320 -1.92 5.54 1.29
CA ILE A 320 -1.33 6.67 0.55
C ILE A 320 -0.36 6.13 -0.51
N LEU A 321 0.54 5.22 -0.10
CA LEU A 321 1.47 4.57 -1.02
C LEU A 321 0.69 3.85 -2.14
N ALA A 322 -0.35 3.10 -1.79
CA ALA A 322 -1.15 2.37 -2.77
C ALA A 322 -1.85 3.30 -3.78
N ARG A 323 -2.37 4.45 -3.35
CA ARG A 323 -2.98 5.46 -4.23
C ARG A 323 -1.96 6.07 -5.20
N HIS A 324 -0.76 6.38 -4.72
CA HIS A 324 0.33 6.88 -5.57
C HIS A 324 0.78 5.82 -6.57
N LEU A 325 0.99 4.57 -6.12
CA LEU A 325 1.29 3.45 -7.03
C LEU A 325 0.24 3.31 -8.13
N PHE A 326 -1.03 3.41 -7.75
CA PHE A 326 -2.14 3.27 -8.69
C PHE A 326 -2.14 4.40 -9.74
N LEU A 327 -1.99 5.65 -9.32
CA LEU A 327 -1.86 6.79 -10.25
C LEU A 327 -0.61 6.65 -11.13
N SER A 328 0.49 6.16 -10.57
CA SER A 328 1.75 5.98 -11.30
C SER A 328 1.64 4.98 -12.46
N LEU A 329 0.64 4.09 -12.47
CA LEU A 329 0.38 3.20 -13.61
C LEU A 329 0.21 3.95 -14.92
N ALA A 330 -0.34 5.17 -14.87
CA ALA A 330 -0.61 5.96 -16.08
C ALA A 330 0.56 6.87 -16.50
N LEU A 331 1.63 7.00 -15.70
CA LEU A 331 2.78 7.86 -16.03
C LEU A 331 3.46 7.53 -17.36
N PRO A 332 3.59 6.27 -17.80
CA PRO A 332 4.16 5.97 -19.11
C PRO A 332 3.33 6.51 -20.30
N GLN A 333 2.06 6.82 -20.08
CA GLN A 333 1.13 7.27 -21.12
C GLN A 333 0.80 8.76 -21.01
N LYS A 334 1.01 9.40 -19.84
CA LYS A 334 0.61 10.78 -19.56
C LYS A 334 1.60 11.45 -18.61
N ALA A 335 2.30 12.46 -19.09
CA ALA A 335 3.39 13.13 -18.40
C ALA A 335 2.92 14.13 -17.32
N SER A 336 1.65 14.52 -17.31
CA SER A 336 1.06 15.44 -16.30
C SER A 336 -0.45 15.33 -16.27
N GLY A 337 -1.07 15.80 -15.20
CA GLY A 337 -2.52 15.78 -15.04
C GLY A 337 -3.11 14.37 -14.95
N VAL A 338 -2.34 13.39 -14.47
CA VAL A 338 -2.81 12.01 -14.26
C VAL A 338 -3.90 11.98 -13.19
N ASP A 339 -4.97 11.24 -13.46
CA ASP A 339 -6.06 11.03 -12.52
C ASP A 339 -6.43 9.55 -12.32
N TYR A 340 -7.44 9.29 -11.51
CA TYR A 340 -7.92 7.92 -11.25
C TYR A 340 -8.61 7.29 -12.46
N VAL A 341 -9.13 8.08 -13.41
CA VAL A 341 -9.73 7.55 -14.65
C VAL A 341 -8.64 6.94 -15.52
N ASP A 342 -7.54 7.69 -15.71
CA ASP A 342 -6.36 7.21 -16.43
C ASP A 342 -5.81 5.92 -15.82
N ALA A 343 -5.63 5.90 -14.48
CA ALA A 343 -5.10 4.75 -13.76
C ALA A 343 -6.01 3.52 -13.85
N ARG A 344 -7.33 3.70 -13.74
CA ARG A 344 -8.31 2.62 -13.93
C ARG A 344 -8.28 2.05 -15.34
N ALA A 345 -8.12 2.88 -16.35
CA ALA A 345 -8.02 2.42 -17.74
C ALA A 345 -6.79 1.52 -17.96
N VAL A 346 -5.64 1.90 -17.38
CA VAL A 346 -4.42 1.07 -17.44
C VAL A 346 -4.60 -0.24 -16.67
N MET A 347 -5.14 -0.18 -15.45
CA MET A 347 -5.41 -1.35 -14.61
C MET A 347 -6.33 -2.35 -15.31
N ASN A 348 -7.44 -1.88 -15.88
CA ASN A 348 -8.41 -2.74 -16.56
C ASN A 348 -7.77 -3.43 -17.78
N ARG A 349 -6.98 -2.70 -18.56
CA ARG A 349 -6.25 -3.26 -19.70
C ARG A 349 -5.25 -4.33 -19.23
N TRP A 350 -4.48 -4.05 -18.19
CA TRP A 350 -3.54 -5.01 -17.63
C TRP A 350 -4.24 -6.28 -17.12
N LEU A 351 -5.37 -6.16 -16.42
CA LEU A 351 -6.15 -7.31 -15.94
C LEU A 351 -6.64 -8.19 -17.10
N VAL A 352 -7.10 -7.57 -18.20
CA VAL A 352 -7.59 -8.32 -19.37
C VAL A 352 -6.44 -8.94 -20.15
N ASP A 353 -5.45 -8.12 -20.55
CA ASP A 353 -4.44 -8.52 -21.53
C ASP A 353 -3.34 -9.39 -20.93
N LYS A 354 -3.00 -9.20 -19.65
CA LYS A 354 -1.91 -9.92 -18.97
C LYS A 354 -2.42 -11.05 -18.09
N VAL A 355 -3.42 -10.78 -17.25
CA VAL A 355 -3.93 -11.78 -16.29
C VAL A 355 -5.04 -12.64 -16.92
N GLY A 356 -5.68 -12.16 -17.98
CA GLY A 356 -6.79 -12.85 -18.64
C GLY A 356 -8.07 -12.87 -17.81
N ILE A 357 -8.34 -11.79 -17.05
CA ILE A 357 -9.56 -11.61 -16.29
C ILE A 357 -10.57 -10.84 -17.14
N ALA A 358 -11.79 -11.36 -17.25
CA ALA A 358 -12.84 -10.71 -18.00
C ALA A 358 -13.15 -9.30 -17.44
N PRO A 359 -13.54 -8.34 -18.30
CA PRO A 359 -13.91 -7.01 -17.85
C PRO A 359 -14.94 -7.03 -16.71
N HIS A 360 -14.81 -6.11 -15.77
CA HIS A 360 -15.70 -5.90 -14.62
C HIS A 360 -15.69 -7.00 -13.53
N VAL A 361 -14.99 -8.10 -13.70
CA VAL A 361 -14.85 -9.14 -12.66
C VAL A 361 -13.98 -8.66 -11.49
N ILE A 362 -12.94 -7.88 -11.80
CA ILE A 362 -12.18 -7.11 -10.83
C ILE A 362 -12.32 -5.63 -11.20
N THR A 363 -12.81 -4.83 -10.25
CA THR A 363 -12.80 -3.38 -10.35
C THR A 363 -11.95 -2.77 -9.24
N VAL A 364 -11.01 -1.90 -9.61
CA VAL A 364 -10.12 -1.21 -8.68
C VAL A 364 -10.40 0.28 -8.76
N ASP A 365 -10.99 0.85 -7.72
CA ASP A 365 -11.37 2.26 -7.72
C ASP A 365 -10.15 3.20 -7.58
N ASN A 366 -9.39 3.04 -6.47
CA ASN A 366 -8.30 3.96 -6.12
C ASN A 366 -6.99 3.26 -5.71
N GLY A 367 -6.87 1.97 -5.98
CA GLY A 367 -5.70 1.15 -5.69
C GLY A 367 -5.49 0.79 -4.21
N SER A 368 -6.14 1.47 -3.29
CA SER A 368 -5.90 1.26 -1.85
C SER A 368 -6.86 0.26 -1.20
N GLY A 369 -8.04 0.07 -1.78
CA GLY A 369 -9.15 -0.69 -1.18
C GLY A 369 -9.88 0.02 -0.04
N LEU A 370 -9.55 1.26 0.24
CA LEU A 370 -10.37 2.13 1.07
C LEU A 370 -11.47 2.73 0.17
N SER A 371 -12.36 1.87 -0.28
CA SER A 371 -13.46 2.15 -1.21
C SER A 371 -14.45 0.98 -1.18
N ARG A 372 -15.73 1.25 -1.35
CA ARG A 372 -16.74 0.23 -1.55
C ARG A 372 -17.07 -0.01 -3.03
N GLU A 373 -16.50 0.81 -3.91
CA GLU A 373 -16.63 0.69 -5.37
C GLU A 373 -15.69 -0.38 -5.95
N SER A 374 -14.64 -0.74 -5.19
CA SER A 374 -13.77 -1.85 -5.60
C SER A 374 -14.48 -3.17 -5.36
N GLN A 375 -14.54 -4.02 -6.38
CA GLN A 375 -15.19 -5.33 -6.34
C GLN A 375 -14.26 -6.39 -6.93
N VAL A 376 -14.31 -7.58 -6.38
CA VAL A 376 -13.55 -8.75 -6.86
C VAL A 376 -14.36 -10.02 -6.65
N THR A 377 -13.97 -11.11 -7.31
CA THR A 377 -14.41 -12.46 -6.94
C THR A 377 -13.25 -13.25 -6.34
N ALA A 378 -13.54 -14.26 -5.53
CA ALA A 378 -12.49 -15.06 -4.91
C ALA A 378 -11.70 -15.85 -5.96
N GLY A 379 -12.38 -16.36 -7.00
CA GLY A 379 -11.73 -17.04 -8.13
C GLY A 379 -10.80 -16.09 -8.92
N ALA A 380 -11.23 -14.87 -9.19
CA ALA A 380 -10.40 -13.90 -9.90
C ALA A 380 -9.17 -13.45 -9.08
N MET A 381 -9.32 -13.29 -7.77
CA MET A 381 -8.19 -12.93 -6.90
C MET A 381 -7.14 -14.06 -6.82
N THR A 382 -7.56 -15.31 -6.75
CA THR A 382 -6.59 -16.43 -6.80
C THR A 382 -5.95 -16.58 -8.18
N LYS A 383 -6.64 -16.19 -9.25
CA LYS A 383 -6.04 -16.12 -10.59
C LYS A 383 -4.96 -15.04 -10.67
N VAL A 384 -5.16 -13.86 -10.07
CA VAL A 384 -4.12 -12.83 -9.92
C VAL A 384 -2.93 -13.36 -9.11
N LEU A 385 -3.20 -14.05 -7.99
CA LEU A 385 -2.15 -14.63 -7.15
C LEU A 385 -1.33 -15.70 -7.92
N ALA A 386 -1.99 -16.58 -8.65
CA ALA A 386 -1.33 -17.60 -9.46
C ALA A 386 -0.52 -16.99 -10.61
N TYR A 387 -1.03 -15.95 -11.26
CA TYR A 387 -0.31 -15.19 -12.28
C TYR A 387 0.94 -14.51 -11.67
N GLY A 388 0.79 -13.77 -10.57
CA GLY A 388 1.88 -13.08 -9.92
C GLY A 388 2.97 -14.00 -9.37
N ALA A 389 2.61 -15.21 -8.92
CA ALA A 389 3.58 -16.22 -8.48
C ALA A 389 4.48 -16.75 -9.61
N ARG A 390 4.10 -16.53 -10.87
CA ARG A 390 4.87 -16.88 -12.08
C ARG A 390 5.48 -15.67 -12.79
N SER A 391 5.16 -14.46 -12.31
CA SER A 391 5.72 -13.21 -12.85
C SER A 391 7.24 -13.17 -12.66
N PRO A 392 8.01 -12.53 -13.57
CA PRO A 392 9.43 -12.24 -13.33
C PRO A 392 9.71 -11.52 -12.02
N TRP A 393 8.73 -10.75 -11.51
CA TRP A 393 8.83 -9.98 -10.25
C TRP A 393 8.18 -10.69 -9.05
N SER A 394 7.99 -12.02 -9.14
CA SER A 394 7.33 -12.80 -8.10
C SER A 394 8.03 -12.71 -6.75
N HIS A 395 9.36 -12.65 -6.73
CA HIS A 395 10.15 -12.60 -5.49
C HIS A 395 9.93 -11.28 -4.75
N GLU A 396 10.06 -10.14 -5.44
CA GLU A 396 9.81 -8.80 -4.87
C GLU A 396 8.37 -8.66 -4.39
N TRP A 397 7.43 -9.19 -5.17
CA TRP A 397 6.02 -9.09 -4.87
C TRP A 397 5.60 -9.95 -3.67
N ILE A 398 5.94 -11.24 -3.65
CA ILE A 398 5.58 -12.16 -2.56
C ILE A 398 6.30 -11.75 -1.25
N SER A 399 7.58 -11.37 -1.31
CA SER A 399 8.33 -10.91 -0.14
C SER A 399 7.74 -9.64 0.48
N SER A 400 6.99 -8.87 -0.30
CA SER A 400 6.29 -7.67 0.18
C SER A 400 5.09 -7.97 1.07
N PHE A 401 4.54 -9.19 1.05
CA PHE A 401 3.37 -9.53 1.86
C PHE A 401 3.75 -9.68 3.34
N PRO A 402 2.86 -9.29 4.27
CA PRO A 402 3.01 -9.62 5.69
C PRO A 402 3.20 -11.11 5.91
N ILE A 403 4.15 -11.48 6.77
CA ILE A 403 4.46 -12.88 7.11
C ILE A 403 3.78 -13.21 8.43
N ALA A 404 3.06 -14.31 8.46
CA ALA A 404 2.37 -14.78 9.67
C ALA A 404 3.37 -14.95 10.84
N GLY A 405 3.01 -14.41 12.00
CA GLY A 405 3.82 -14.45 13.23
C GLY A 405 5.02 -13.51 13.26
N LEU A 406 5.51 -13.01 12.10
CA LEU A 406 6.79 -12.30 12.04
C LEU A 406 6.64 -10.80 11.85
N ASP A 407 5.88 -10.35 10.83
CA ASP A 407 5.88 -8.93 10.49
C ASP A 407 4.54 -8.38 9.99
N GLY A 408 4.52 -7.07 9.74
CA GLY A 408 3.41 -6.36 9.14
C GLY A 408 2.09 -6.56 9.88
N THR A 409 0.99 -6.62 9.12
CA THR A 409 -0.36 -6.81 9.68
C THR A 409 -0.62 -8.25 10.17
N MET A 410 0.27 -9.20 9.88
CA MET A 410 0.18 -10.59 10.30
C MET A 410 1.01 -10.94 11.55
N LYS A 411 1.78 -9.98 12.11
CA LYS A 411 2.69 -10.19 13.25
C LYS A 411 2.02 -10.85 14.46
N ARG A 412 0.72 -10.62 14.66
CA ARG A 412 -0.03 -11.15 15.82
C ARG A 412 -0.72 -12.49 15.55
N ARG A 413 -0.36 -13.19 14.47
CA ARG A 413 -0.90 -14.51 14.08
C ARG A 413 0.22 -15.55 14.04
N PRO A 414 0.72 -16.02 15.20
CA PRO A 414 1.92 -16.88 15.26
C PRO A 414 1.68 -18.31 14.76
N MET A 415 0.42 -18.74 14.59
CA MET A 415 0.05 -20.14 14.34
C MET A 415 0.60 -20.73 13.04
N LEU A 416 1.03 -19.88 12.10
CA LEU A 416 1.62 -20.30 10.80
C LEU A 416 2.93 -19.54 10.56
N GLU A 417 3.75 -19.43 11.60
CA GLU A 417 4.97 -18.65 11.59
C GLU A 417 5.84 -18.99 10.37
N GLY A 418 6.07 -17.98 9.54
CA GLY A 418 6.91 -18.08 8.35
C GLY A 418 6.27 -18.73 7.12
N SER A 419 5.23 -19.56 7.26
CA SER A 419 4.67 -20.33 6.15
C SER A 419 3.58 -19.62 5.35
N ALA A 420 3.00 -18.54 5.87
CA ALA A 420 1.93 -17.79 5.21
C ALA A 420 2.32 -16.34 4.96
N HIS A 421 2.34 -15.95 3.69
CA HIS A 421 2.57 -14.59 3.20
C HIS A 421 1.23 -13.99 2.79
N MET A 422 0.64 -13.13 3.66
CA MET A 422 -0.78 -12.78 3.56
C MET A 422 -1.02 -11.28 3.63
N LYS A 423 -1.76 -10.75 2.68
CA LYS A 423 -2.31 -9.39 2.75
C LYS A 423 -3.71 -9.42 3.38
N THR A 424 -3.91 -8.64 4.43
CA THR A 424 -5.19 -8.49 5.12
C THR A 424 -5.98 -7.28 4.62
N GLY A 425 -7.32 -7.35 4.70
CA GLY A 425 -8.22 -6.24 4.45
C GLY A 425 -9.27 -6.12 5.54
N LEU A 426 -9.61 -4.87 5.89
CA LEU A 426 -10.63 -4.55 6.90
C LEU A 426 -11.35 -3.26 6.52
N LEU A 427 -12.67 -3.33 6.45
CA LEU A 427 -13.60 -2.20 6.42
C LEU A 427 -14.76 -2.52 7.37
N SER A 428 -15.62 -1.53 7.63
CA SER A 428 -16.84 -1.79 8.40
C SER A 428 -17.68 -2.86 7.72
N GLY A 429 -17.93 -3.98 8.40
CA GLY A 429 -18.67 -5.13 7.89
C GLY A 429 -17.94 -5.98 6.83
N VAL A 430 -16.63 -5.79 6.63
CA VAL A 430 -15.84 -6.56 5.66
C VAL A 430 -14.51 -6.95 6.26
N LYS A 431 -14.14 -8.24 6.14
CA LYS A 431 -12.84 -8.74 6.52
C LYS A 431 -12.31 -9.69 5.45
N THR A 432 -11.11 -9.43 4.94
CA THR A 432 -10.54 -10.19 3.83
C THR A 432 -9.10 -10.60 4.08
N MET A 433 -8.68 -11.59 3.35
CA MET A 433 -7.32 -12.10 3.35
C MET A 433 -6.98 -12.65 1.97
N ALA A 434 -5.78 -12.35 1.48
CA ALA A 434 -5.28 -12.84 0.19
C ALA A 434 -3.77 -13.11 0.27
N GLY A 435 -3.30 -14.19 -0.33
CA GLY A 435 -1.86 -14.44 -0.35
C GLY A 435 -1.49 -15.87 -0.71
N ILE A 436 -0.29 -16.25 -0.29
CA ILE A 436 0.31 -17.56 -0.59
C ILE A 436 0.66 -18.25 0.73
N VAL A 437 0.28 -19.51 0.82
CA VAL A 437 0.58 -20.40 1.95
C VAL A 437 1.43 -21.56 1.44
N GLN A 438 2.53 -21.83 2.12
CA GLN A 438 3.31 -23.04 1.94
C GLN A 438 2.83 -24.10 2.95
N ALA A 439 2.32 -25.22 2.44
CA ALA A 439 1.87 -26.33 3.26
C ALA A 439 3.05 -27.17 3.80
N SER A 440 2.79 -28.00 4.79
CA SER A 440 3.79 -28.88 5.41
C SER A 440 4.45 -29.84 4.42
N GLY A 441 3.71 -30.26 3.37
CA GLY A 441 4.23 -31.06 2.25
C GLY A 441 5.07 -30.27 1.24
N GLY A 442 5.34 -28.98 1.48
CA GLY A 442 6.16 -28.12 0.60
C GLY A 442 5.40 -27.46 -0.55
N ARG A 443 4.17 -27.87 -0.85
CA ARG A 443 3.35 -27.29 -1.92
C ARG A 443 2.86 -25.88 -1.55
N ARG A 444 2.66 -25.04 -2.55
CA ARG A 444 2.23 -23.65 -2.39
C ARG A 444 0.80 -23.46 -2.86
N TYR A 445 0.03 -22.76 -2.08
CA TYR A 445 -1.37 -22.50 -2.35
C TYR A 445 -1.66 -21.01 -2.40
N ALA A 446 -2.33 -20.56 -3.46
CA ALA A 446 -2.93 -19.23 -3.52
C ALA A 446 -4.29 -19.27 -2.83
N VAL A 447 -4.57 -18.29 -1.98
CA VAL A 447 -5.84 -18.18 -1.27
C VAL A 447 -6.36 -16.76 -1.27
N PHE A 448 -7.67 -16.63 -1.50
CA PHE A 448 -8.43 -15.44 -1.17
C PHE A 448 -9.67 -15.84 -0.38
N ALA A 449 -9.91 -15.13 0.72
CA ALA A 449 -11.12 -15.29 1.51
C ALA A 449 -11.69 -13.93 1.92
N SER A 450 -13.01 -13.78 1.83
CA SER A 450 -13.77 -12.60 2.23
C SER A 450 -14.95 -12.98 3.12
N LEU A 451 -15.13 -12.24 4.20
CA LEU A 451 -16.29 -12.27 5.06
C LEU A 451 -16.98 -10.92 4.99
N GLU A 452 -18.27 -10.90 4.63
CA GLU A 452 -19.07 -9.69 4.52
C GLU A 452 -20.35 -9.78 5.33
N GLY A 453 -20.70 -8.69 6.04
CA GLY A 453 -21.93 -8.53 6.79
C GLY A 453 -21.72 -8.48 8.30
N LYS A 454 -22.80 -8.83 9.04
CA LYS A 454 -22.80 -8.79 10.50
C LYS A 454 -21.73 -9.75 11.05
N ASN A 455 -21.02 -9.33 12.08
CA ASN A 455 -19.93 -10.09 12.74
C ASN A 455 -18.69 -10.38 11.88
N ALA A 456 -18.59 -9.90 10.63
CA ALA A 456 -17.40 -10.08 9.80
C ALA A 456 -16.11 -9.62 10.49
N SER A 457 -16.16 -8.58 11.32
CA SER A 457 -15.02 -8.10 12.13
C SER A 457 -14.46 -9.15 13.11
N GLN A 458 -15.27 -10.13 13.52
CA GLN A 458 -14.88 -11.22 14.41
C GLN A 458 -14.33 -12.45 13.66
N GLY A 459 -14.24 -12.37 12.34
CA GLY A 459 -13.89 -13.47 11.45
C GLY A 459 -12.42 -13.90 11.45
N ASP A 460 -11.57 -13.40 12.37
CA ASP A 460 -10.16 -13.83 12.43
C ASP A 460 -10.03 -15.34 12.58
N ALA A 461 -10.81 -15.95 13.49
CA ALA A 461 -10.78 -17.38 13.70
C ALA A 461 -11.22 -18.20 12.47
N VAL A 462 -12.15 -17.68 11.67
CA VAL A 462 -12.59 -18.33 10.42
C VAL A 462 -11.47 -18.30 9.39
N LEU A 463 -10.83 -17.14 9.21
CA LEU A 463 -9.72 -16.99 8.29
C LEU A 463 -8.51 -17.83 8.72
N ASP A 464 -8.23 -17.91 10.04
CA ASP A 464 -7.17 -18.75 10.57
C ASP A 464 -7.44 -20.23 10.36
N ALA A 465 -8.70 -20.69 10.51
CA ALA A 465 -9.09 -22.08 10.24
C ALA A 465 -8.88 -22.44 8.76
N ILE A 466 -9.15 -21.52 7.82
CA ILE A 466 -8.84 -21.72 6.40
C ILE A 466 -7.34 -21.89 6.19
N LEU A 467 -6.52 -21.02 6.78
CA LEU A 467 -5.06 -21.11 6.64
C LEU A 467 -4.49 -22.39 7.24
N HIS A 468 -5.00 -22.83 8.41
CA HIS A 468 -4.60 -24.10 9.02
C HIS A 468 -4.94 -25.31 8.15
N TRP A 469 -6.17 -25.30 7.58
CA TRP A 469 -6.57 -26.36 6.66
C TRP A 469 -5.66 -26.40 5.44
N ILE A 470 -5.28 -25.25 4.86
CA ILE A 470 -4.34 -25.20 3.73
C ILE A 470 -2.96 -25.73 4.15
N ALA A 471 -2.46 -25.31 5.30
CA ALA A 471 -1.15 -25.71 5.79
C ALA A 471 -1.04 -27.23 6.06
N SER A 472 -2.17 -27.91 6.34
CA SER A 472 -2.24 -29.35 6.55
C SER A 472 -2.35 -30.17 5.28
N GLN A 473 -2.45 -29.55 4.08
CA GLN A 473 -2.47 -30.27 2.82
C GLN A 473 -1.11 -30.90 2.51
N ASN A 474 -1.14 -32.17 2.02
CA ASN A 474 0.07 -32.95 1.69
C ASN A 474 0.43 -32.84 0.20
#